data_14aa643a05c25422cb4e84be849be66e
#
_entry.id   14aa643a05c25422cb4e84be849be66e
#
_cell.length_a   1.000
_cell.length_b   1.000
_cell.length_c   1.000
_cell.angle_alpha   90.00
_cell.angle_beta   90.00
_cell.angle_gamma   90.00
#
_symmetry.space_group_name_H-M   'P 1'
#
loop_
_entity.id
_entity.type
_entity.pdbx_description
1 polymer ?
#
loop_
_entity_poly.entity_id
_entity_poly.type
_entity_poly.pdbx_seq_one_letter_code
_entity_poly.pdbx_strand_id
1 'polypeptide(L)'
;MADVIVVGGGPAGLSAALYTEKNDLDTVVYDTDETWMHKAHLFNYPGIESIDGTEFMERTREQTESFGATIREEAVTAVEATDGGFEVETEGGSDEATYLVLATGADRELAEELGAEFTDDGVVDVTVSMETSVEDAYATGAMVRAEEWQAVIAAGDGAAAALHILSKEKGEHYHDFDVPEDAE
;
A
#
# COMPACT_ATOMS: atom_id res chain seq x y z
N MET A 1 15.30 6.21 8.62
CA MET A 1 13.85 6.23 8.96
C MET A 1 13.15 6.70 7.73
N ALA A 2 12.33 5.87 7.13
CA ALA A 2 11.48 6.25 5.99
C ALA A 2 10.29 7.09 6.47
N ASP A 3 9.62 7.79 5.58
CA ASP A 3 8.34 8.43 5.91
C ASP A 3 7.22 7.37 5.92
N VAL A 4 7.23 6.49 4.92
CA VAL A 4 6.23 5.43 4.74
C VAL A 4 6.90 4.07 4.52
N ILE A 5 6.48 3.07 5.29
CA ILE A 5 6.75 1.66 4.97
C ILE A 5 5.46 1.01 4.48
N VAL A 6 5.56 0.33 3.33
CA VAL A 6 4.49 -0.48 2.74
C VAL A 6 4.88 -1.94 2.82
N VAL A 7 4.01 -2.78 3.39
CA VAL A 7 4.22 -4.23 3.49
C VAL A 7 3.30 -4.94 2.50
N GLY A 8 3.90 -5.48 1.44
CA GLY A 8 3.24 -6.14 0.32
C GLY A 8 3.26 -5.30 -0.96
N GLY A 9 3.84 -5.84 -2.03
CA GLY A 9 4.02 -5.22 -3.35
C GLY A 9 2.96 -5.63 -4.38
N GLY A 10 1.74 -5.94 -3.93
CA GLY A 10 0.60 -6.13 -4.82
C GLY A 10 0.02 -4.81 -5.35
N PRO A 11 -1.11 -4.83 -6.11
CA PRO A 11 -1.72 -3.62 -6.66
C PRO A 11 -2.02 -2.53 -5.63
N ALA A 12 -2.40 -2.91 -4.41
CA ALA A 12 -2.68 -1.97 -3.32
C ALA A 12 -1.39 -1.29 -2.82
N GLY A 13 -0.39 -2.08 -2.45
CA GLY A 13 0.86 -1.55 -1.88
C GLY A 13 1.65 -0.71 -2.88
N LEU A 14 1.78 -1.18 -4.13
CA LEU A 14 2.46 -0.40 -5.17
C LEU A 14 1.70 0.89 -5.53
N SER A 15 0.36 0.88 -5.47
CA SER A 15 -0.41 2.09 -5.65
C SER A 15 -0.17 3.08 -4.50
N ALA A 16 -0.17 2.61 -3.25
CA ALA A 16 0.16 3.47 -2.10
C ALA A 16 1.57 4.06 -2.26
N ALA A 17 2.57 3.23 -2.52
CA ALA A 17 3.96 3.66 -2.68
C ALA A 17 4.16 4.65 -3.84
N LEU A 18 3.48 4.42 -4.97
CA LEU A 18 3.52 5.34 -6.11
C LEU A 18 3.07 6.75 -5.72
N TYR A 19 1.92 6.87 -5.03
CA TYR A 19 1.37 8.17 -4.65
C TYR A 19 2.21 8.86 -3.57
N THR A 20 2.71 8.14 -2.58
CA THR A 20 3.53 8.72 -1.51
C THR A 20 4.87 9.20 -2.06
N GLU A 21 5.58 8.38 -2.81
CA GLU A 21 6.89 8.73 -3.39
C GLU A 21 6.80 9.84 -4.42
N LYS A 22 5.81 9.80 -5.31
CA LYS A 22 5.55 10.87 -6.29
C LYS A 22 5.37 12.25 -5.63
N ASN A 23 4.96 12.27 -4.38
CA ASN A 23 4.68 13.48 -3.60
C ASN A 23 5.70 13.74 -2.48
N ASP A 24 6.94 13.29 -2.69
CA ASP A 24 8.12 13.59 -1.88
C ASP A 24 8.13 12.94 -0.47
N LEU A 25 7.46 11.80 -0.27
CA LEU A 25 7.59 10.98 0.93
C LEU A 25 8.51 9.78 0.65
N ASP A 26 9.61 9.67 1.40
CA ASP A 26 10.55 8.53 1.32
C ASP A 26 9.83 7.22 1.64
N THR A 27 9.63 6.38 0.62
CA THR A 27 8.78 5.19 0.69
C THR A 27 9.56 3.91 0.42
N VAL A 28 9.48 2.99 1.38
CA VAL A 28 10.06 1.64 1.27
C VAL A 28 8.95 0.61 1.18
N VAL A 29 9.00 -0.25 0.17
CA VAL A 29 8.08 -1.38 -0.01
C VAL A 29 8.83 -2.68 0.31
N TYR A 30 8.31 -3.47 1.25
CA TYR A 30 8.73 -4.83 1.50
C TYR A 30 7.80 -5.80 0.80
N ASP A 31 8.34 -6.67 -0.05
CA ASP A 31 7.54 -7.59 -0.86
C ASP A 31 8.26 -8.91 -1.11
N THR A 32 7.51 -10.00 -1.15
CA THR A 32 8.02 -11.34 -1.49
C THR A 32 7.68 -11.75 -2.91
N ASP A 33 7.00 -10.89 -3.66
CA ASP A 33 6.49 -11.14 -5.01
C ASP A 33 5.55 -12.37 -5.12
N GLU A 34 4.88 -12.73 -4.01
CA GLU A 34 3.93 -13.86 -3.93
C GLU A 34 2.47 -13.44 -4.21
N THR A 35 2.28 -12.43 -5.05
CA THR A 35 0.94 -11.93 -5.38
C THR A 35 0.14 -12.90 -6.25
N TRP A 36 -1.18 -13.00 -5.99
CA TRP A 36 -2.10 -13.75 -6.85
C TRP A 36 -2.20 -13.21 -8.27
N MET A 37 -1.73 -11.99 -8.51
CA MET A 37 -1.71 -11.38 -9.83
C MET A 37 -0.94 -12.22 -10.85
N HIS A 38 0.11 -12.94 -10.46
CA HIS A 38 0.87 -13.83 -11.35
C HIS A 38 0.04 -14.99 -11.93
N LYS A 39 -1.14 -15.27 -11.37
CA LYS A 39 -2.07 -16.30 -11.86
C LYS A 39 -3.25 -15.70 -12.63
N ALA A 40 -3.30 -14.38 -12.75
CA ALA A 40 -4.42 -13.66 -13.34
C ALA A 40 -4.10 -13.21 -14.78
N HIS A 41 -5.17 -12.93 -15.51
CA HIS A 41 -5.13 -12.14 -16.73
C HIS A 41 -6.22 -11.07 -16.61
N LEU A 42 -5.87 -9.80 -16.82
CA LEU A 42 -6.79 -8.69 -16.59
C LEU A 42 -7.50 -8.31 -17.90
N PHE A 43 -8.82 -8.41 -17.85
CA PHE A 43 -9.75 -7.86 -18.86
C PHE A 43 -10.69 -6.83 -18.24
N ASN A 44 -10.60 -6.63 -16.92
CA ASN A 44 -11.55 -5.89 -16.09
C ASN A 44 -10.92 -4.69 -15.37
N TYR A 45 -9.74 -4.23 -15.82
CA TYR A 45 -9.12 -3.02 -15.32
C TYR A 45 -9.41 -1.87 -16.30
N PRO A 46 -10.20 -0.84 -15.93
CA PRO A 46 -10.56 0.24 -16.85
C PRO A 46 -9.33 0.93 -17.44
N GLY A 47 -9.32 1.13 -18.75
CA GLY A 47 -8.18 1.69 -19.48
C GLY A 47 -7.15 0.67 -19.95
N ILE A 48 -7.27 -0.59 -19.53
CA ILE A 48 -6.42 -1.71 -19.98
C ILE A 48 -7.33 -2.76 -20.63
N GLU A 49 -7.21 -2.96 -21.94
CA GLU A 49 -8.05 -3.92 -22.66
C GLU A 49 -7.72 -5.37 -22.28
N SER A 50 -6.42 -5.69 -22.21
CA SER A 50 -5.93 -7.03 -21.93
C SER A 50 -4.46 -6.97 -21.54
N ILE A 51 -4.12 -7.55 -20.39
CA ILE A 51 -2.74 -7.66 -19.93
C ILE A 51 -2.58 -8.91 -19.05
N ASP A 52 -1.45 -9.59 -19.21
CA ASP A 52 -1.03 -10.65 -18.29
C ASP A 52 -0.76 -10.06 -16.89
N GLY A 53 -1.14 -10.79 -15.83
CA GLY A 53 -1.01 -10.26 -14.49
C GLY A 53 0.44 -10.07 -14.03
N THR A 54 1.37 -10.92 -14.50
CA THR A 54 2.80 -10.74 -14.24
C THR A 54 3.31 -9.48 -14.93
N GLU A 55 2.98 -9.30 -16.23
CA GLU A 55 3.33 -8.09 -16.97
C GLU A 55 2.75 -6.83 -16.33
N PHE A 56 1.52 -6.90 -15.82
CA PHE A 56 0.91 -5.79 -15.09
C PHE A 56 1.72 -5.44 -13.82
N MET A 57 2.14 -6.45 -13.05
CA MET A 57 2.94 -6.24 -11.83
C MET A 57 4.32 -5.68 -12.15
N GLU A 58 5.01 -6.21 -13.17
CA GLU A 58 6.30 -5.70 -13.63
C GLU A 58 6.21 -4.21 -14.00
N ARG A 59 5.23 -3.83 -14.82
CA ARG A 59 5.02 -2.43 -15.20
C ARG A 59 4.69 -1.52 -14.02
N THR A 60 3.90 -2.02 -13.06
CA THR A 60 3.54 -1.23 -11.88
C THR A 60 4.74 -1.03 -10.96
N ARG A 61 5.60 -2.05 -10.79
CA ARG A 61 6.87 -1.94 -10.06
C ARG A 61 7.79 -0.92 -10.71
N GLU A 62 8.06 -1.08 -12.02
CA GLU A 62 8.92 -0.16 -12.78
C GLU A 62 8.42 1.29 -12.66
N GLN A 63 7.11 1.50 -12.73
CA GLN A 63 6.51 2.83 -12.55
C GLN A 63 6.77 3.38 -11.15
N THR A 64 6.54 2.59 -10.11
CA THR A 64 6.73 3.00 -8.71
C THR A 64 8.20 3.33 -8.43
N GLU A 65 9.14 2.49 -8.88
CA GLU A 65 10.58 2.73 -8.76
C GLU A 65 11.04 3.96 -9.56
N SER A 66 10.40 4.27 -10.69
CA SER A 66 10.75 5.44 -11.51
C SER A 66 10.47 6.78 -10.80
N PHE A 67 9.63 6.79 -9.78
CA PHE A 67 9.40 7.93 -8.90
C PHE A 67 10.35 7.98 -7.71
N GLY A 68 11.08 6.89 -7.41
CA GLY A 68 12.10 6.87 -6.38
C GLY A 68 11.88 5.81 -5.28
N ALA A 69 10.70 5.18 -5.22
CA ALA A 69 10.39 4.20 -4.19
C ALA A 69 11.40 3.04 -4.16
N THR A 70 11.82 2.66 -2.97
CA THR A 70 12.71 1.53 -2.76
C THR A 70 11.90 0.26 -2.55
N ILE A 71 12.01 -0.73 -3.45
CA ILE A 71 11.38 -2.04 -3.29
C ILE A 71 12.42 -3.05 -2.81
N ARG A 72 12.17 -3.70 -1.66
CA ARG A 72 13.02 -4.71 -1.06
C ARG A 72 12.34 -6.08 -1.13
N GLU A 73 13.04 -7.05 -1.70
CA GLU A 73 12.56 -8.45 -1.76
C GLU A 73 12.84 -9.16 -0.43
N GLU A 74 12.08 -8.77 0.60
CA GLU A 74 12.20 -9.31 1.96
C GLU A 74 10.81 -9.50 2.56
N ALA A 75 10.65 -10.58 3.35
CA ALA A 75 9.45 -10.79 4.15
C ALA A 75 9.52 -9.97 5.45
N VAL A 76 8.46 -9.26 5.77
CA VAL A 76 8.26 -8.67 7.08
C VAL A 76 7.78 -9.75 8.02
N THR A 77 8.43 -9.85 9.18
CA THR A 77 8.15 -10.88 10.20
C THR A 77 7.41 -10.36 11.41
N ALA A 78 7.50 -9.05 11.70
CA ALA A 78 6.76 -8.39 12.77
C ALA A 78 6.59 -6.88 12.49
N VAL A 79 5.58 -6.29 13.10
CA VAL A 79 5.34 -4.84 13.10
C VAL A 79 4.95 -4.40 14.51
N GLU A 80 5.53 -3.30 14.98
CA GLU A 80 5.25 -2.75 16.30
C GLU A 80 5.04 -1.23 16.21
N ALA A 81 4.00 -0.73 16.90
CA ALA A 81 3.79 0.71 17.07
C ALA A 81 4.73 1.24 18.15
N THR A 82 5.41 2.35 17.89
CA THR A 82 6.35 3.02 18.77
C THR A 82 5.87 4.44 19.11
N ASP A 83 6.57 5.15 20.00
CA ASP A 83 6.26 6.55 20.32
C ASP A 83 6.44 7.51 19.13
N GLY A 84 7.13 7.08 18.06
CA GLY A 84 7.49 7.92 16.90
C GLY A 84 6.99 7.38 15.56
N GLY A 85 6.15 6.37 15.53
CA GLY A 85 5.69 5.69 14.31
C GLY A 85 5.69 4.18 14.46
N PHE A 86 6.35 3.47 13.56
CA PHE A 86 6.35 2.01 13.50
C PHE A 86 7.77 1.46 13.33
N GLU A 87 8.04 0.35 13.99
CA GLU A 87 9.17 -0.51 13.70
C GLU A 87 8.69 -1.73 12.91
N VAL A 88 9.40 -2.05 11.83
CA VAL A 88 9.10 -3.17 10.93
C VAL A 88 10.32 -4.09 10.92
N GLU A 89 10.13 -5.35 11.32
CA GLU A 89 11.18 -6.35 11.40
C GLU A 89 11.18 -7.26 10.17
N THR A 90 12.39 -7.61 9.71
CA THR A 90 12.64 -8.62 8.68
C THR A 90 13.74 -9.57 9.15
N GLU A 91 14.05 -10.63 8.38
CA GLU A 91 15.23 -11.46 8.68
C GLU A 91 16.55 -10.68 8.53
N GLY A 92 16.56 -9.60 7.75
CA GLY A 92 17.74 -8.75 7.49
C GLY A 92 17.99 -7.66 8.54
N GLY A 93 17.01 -7.38 9.40
CA GLY A 93 17.08 -6.32 10.41
C GLY A 93 15.74 -5.64 10.65
N SER A 94 15.77 -4.41 11.18
CA SER A 94 14.55 -3.60 11.34
C SER A 94 14.72 -2.21 10.71
N ASP A 95 13.60 -1.66 10.25
CA ASP A 95 13.47 -0.29 9.76
C ASP A 95 12.32 0.42 10.49
N GLU A 96 12.40 1.75 10.55
CA GLU A 96 11.40 2.59 11.18
C GLU A 96 10.73 3.51 10.15
N ALA A 97 9.44 3.80 10.33
CA ALA A 97 8.70 4.79 9.56
C ALA A 97 7.63 5.51 10.38
N THR A 98 7.23 6.69 9.92
CA THR A 98 6.12 7.44 10.52
C THR A 98 4.78 6.79 10.20
N TYR A 99 4.60 6.30 8.97
CA TYR A 99 3.38 5.68 8.48
C TYR A 99 3.60 4.22 8.07
N LEU A 100 2.63 3.37 8.37
CA LEU A 100 2.61 1.97 7.97
C LEU A 100 1.41 1.67 7.07
N VAL A 101 1.65 1.07 5.90
CA VAL A 101 0.60 0.57 5.01
C VAL A 101 0.71 -0.94 4.88
N LEU A 102 -0.26 -1.67 5.42
CA LEU A 102 -0.36 -3.12 5.27
C LEU A 102 -1.15 -3.45 3.99
N ALA A 103 -0.56 -4.25 3.12
CA ALA A 103 -1.08 -4.65 1.81
C ALA A 103 -0.78 -6.14 1.50
N THR A 104 -0.80 -6.99 2.53
CA THR A 104 -0.39 -8.40 2.50
C THR A 104 -1.44 -9.35 1.90
N GLY A 105 -2.35 -8.83 1.10
CA GLY A 105 -3.40 -9.62 0.47
C GLY A 105 -4.45 -10.08 1.47
N ALA A 106 -4.75 -11.38 1.52
CA ALA A 106 -5.72 -11.94 2.46
C ALA A 106 -5.09 -12.34 3.81
N ASP A 107 -3.78 -12.26 3.92
CA ASP A 107 -3.06 -12.46 5.18
C ASP A 107 -3.22 -11.21 6.08
N ARG A 108 -3.63 -11.43 7.31
CA ARG A 108 -3.95 -10.37 8.29
C ARG A 108 -3.16 -10.51 9.60
N GLU A 109 -2.19 -11.43 9.65
CA GLU A 109 -1.43 -11.73 10.87
C GLU A 109 -0.73 -10.47 11.40
N LEU A 110 -0.08 -9.69 10.54
CA LEU A 110 0.57 -8.43 10.96
C LEU A 110 -0.41 -7.37 11.46
N ALA A 111 -1.63 -7.32 10.93
CA ALA A 111 -2.67 -6.41 11.43
C ALA A 111 -3.19 -6.84 12.81
N GLU A 112 -3.31 -8.15 13.06
CA GLU A 112 -3.66 -8.70 14.38
C GLU A 112 -2.56 -8.43 15.41
N GLU A 113 -1.30 -8.63 15.05
CA GLU A 113 -0.13 -8.33 15.90
C GLU A 113 -0.05 -6.85 16.27
N LEU A 114 -0.32 -5.96 15.30
CA LEU A 114 -0.37 -4.52 15.50
C LEU A 114 -1.52 -4.09 16.43
N GLY A 115 -2.53 -4.96 16.63
CA GLY A 115 -3.70 -4.68 17.45
C GLY A 115 -4.80 -3.91 16.73
N ALA A 116 -4.84 -3.97 15.40
CA ALA A 116 -5.93 -3.39 14.61
C ALA A 116 -7.27 -4.09 14.91
N GLU A 117 -8.37 -3.35 14.88
CA GLU A 117 -9.72 -3.88 15.03
C GLU A 117 -10.18 -4.60 13.74
N PHE A 118 -11.11 -5.55 13.93
CA PHE A 118 -11.67 -6.35 12.85
C PHE A 118 -13.19 -6.25 12.83
N THR A 119 -13.77 -6.31 11.64
CA THR A 119 -15.21 -6.37 11.45
C THR A 119 -15.77 -7.76 11.81
N ASP A 120 -17.09 -7.90 11.89
CA ASP A 120 -17.76 -9.20 12.10
C ASP A 120 -17.48 -10.21 10.96
N ASP A 121 -17.10 -9.74 9.76
CA ASP A 121 -16.72 -10.57 8.61
C ASP A 121 -15.24 -11.01 8.65
N GLY A 122 -14.49 -10.62 9.71
CA GLY A 122 -13.11 -11.01 9.91
C GLY A 122 -12.11 -10.33 8.97
N VAL A 123 -12.45 -9.17 8.44
CA VAL A 123 -11.53 -8.30 7.71
C VAL A 123 -11.09 -7.14 8.60
N VAL A 124 -9.94 -6.54 8.31
CA VAL A 124 -9.47 -5.37 9.07
C VAL A 124 -10.48 -4.23 8.94
N ASP A 125 -10.91 -3.67 10.08
CA ASP A 125 -11.81 -2.52 10.09
C ASP A 125 -11.03 -1.23 9.79
N VAL A 126 -11.50 -0.51 8.79
CA VAL A 126 -10.85 0.70 8.32
C VAL A 126 -11.84 1.82 8.04
N THR A 127 -11.38 3.04 8.13
CA THR A 127 -12.11 4.21 7.66
C THR A 127 -12.24 4.22 6.13
N VAL A 128 -13.00 5.15 5.58
CA VAL A 128 -13.06 5.36 4.11
C VAL A 128 -11.70 5.74 3.52
N SER A 129 -10.78 6.23 4.33
CA SER A 129 -9.40 6.56 3.96
C SER A 129 -8.41 5.42 4.23
N MET A 130 -8.91 4.21 4.49
CA MET A 130 -8.12 3.01 4.78
C MET A 130 -7.31 3.05 6.08
N GLU A 131 -7.47 4.04 6.94
CA GLU A 131 -6.83 4.08 8.26
C GLU A 131 -7.49 3.08 9.20
N THR A 132 -6.68 2.30 9.90
CA THR A 132 -7.12 1.30 10.88
C THR A 132 -7.51 1.95 12.22
N SER A 133 -7.81 1.15 13.25
CA SER A 133 -7.97 1.63 14.64
C SER A 133 -6.65 2.07 15.28
N VAL A 134 -5.51 1.72 14.68
CA VAL A 134 -4.18 2.18 15.10
C VAL A 134 -3.83 3.43 14.28
N GLU A 135 -3.61 4.56 14.96
CA GLU A 135 -3.30 5.83 14.31
C GLU A 135 -2.06 5.71 13.41
N ASP A 136 -2.10 6.29 12.21
CA ASP A 136 -1.05 6.28 11.19
C ASP A 136 -0.74 4.90 10.58
N ALA A 137 -1.51 3.85 10.96
CA ALA A 137 -1.47 2.55 10.31
C ALA A 137 -2.68 2.36 9.39
N TYR A 138 -2.41 1.87 8.18
CA TYR A 138 -3.38 1.66 7.11
C TYR A 138 -3.42 0.20 6.71
N ALA A 139 -4.59 -0.30 6.33
CA ALA A 139 -4.76 -1.61 5.73
C ALA A 139 -5.52 -1.48 4.40
N THR A 140 -5.11 -2.22 3.37
CA THR A 140 -5.58 -1.99 1.99
C THR A 140 -5.77 -3.28 1.22
N GLY A 141 -6.58 -3.24 0.17
CA GLY A 141 -6.80 -4.37 -0.72
C GLY A 141 -7.58 -5.51 -0.09
N ALA A 142 -7.17 -6.76 -0.31
CA ALA A 142 -7.92 -7.93 0.16
C ALA A 142 -7.99 -8.05 1.69
N MET A 143 -7.12 -7.37 2.45
CA MET A 143 -7.16 -7.37 3.92
C MET A 143 -8.46 -6.78 4.46
N VAL A 144 -9.00 -5.77 3.78
CA VAL A 144 -10.17 -4.99 4.19
C VAL A 144 -11.45 -5.38 3.43
N ARG A 145 -11.37 -6.44 2.61
CA ARG A 145 -12.47 -6.90 1.76
C ARG A 145 -12.79 -8.37 2.05
N ALA A 146 -14.06 -8.70 2.24
CA ALA A 146 -14.49 -10.08 2.42
C ALA A 146 -14.46 -10.87 1.10
N GLU A 147 -14.91 -10.26 0.00
CA GLU A 147 -15.10 -10.92 -1.29
C GLU A 147 -14.65 -10.12 -2.52
N GLU A 148 -14.54 -8.78 -2.44
CA GLU A 148 -14.30 -7.91 -3.62
C GLU A 148 -12.81 -7.79 -3.96
N TRP A 149 -12.16 -8.92 -4.20
CA TRP A 149 -10.71 -9.01 -4.47
C TRP A 149 -10.41 -8.74 -5.95
N GLN A 150 -10.34 -7.47 -6.32
CA GLN A 150 -10.05 -7.02 -7.68
C GLN A 150 -8.85 -6.06 -7.68
N ALA A 151 -7.98 -6.17 -8.69
CA ALA A 151 -6.80 -5.33 -8.81
C ALA A 151 -7.12 -3.83 -8.80
N VAL A 152 -8.20 -3.42 -9.49
CA VAL A 152 -8.62 -2.02 -9.56
C VAL A 152 -9.16 -1.50 -8.23
N ILE A 153 -9.83 -2.34 -7.44
CA ILE A 153 -10.31 -2.00 -6.09
C ILE A 153 -9.09 -1.86 -5.17
N ALA A 154 -8.21 -2.85 -5.18
CA ALA A 154 -7.00 -2.85 -4.38
C ALA A 154 -6.11 -1.63 -4.66
N ALA A 155 -5.89 -1.28 -5.92
CA ALA A 155 -5.14 -0.08 -6.29
C ALA A 155 -5.83 1.20 -5.80
N GLY A 156 -7.17 1.27 -5.88
CA GLY A 156 -7.95 2.39 -5.33
C GLY A 156 -7.83 2.52 -3.81
N ASP A 157 -7.85 1.40 -3.08
CA ASP A 157 -7.66 1.39 -1.63
C ASP A 157 -6.25 1.90 -1.25
N GLY A 158 -5.19 1.45 -1.96
CA GLY A 158 -3.83 1.95 -1.76
C GLY A 158 -3.69 3.45 -2.03
N ALA A 159 -4.28 3.93 -3.12
CA ALA A 159 -4.31 5.37 -3.42
C ALA A 159 -5.05 6.18 -2.35
N ALA A 160 -6.18 5.66 -1.82
CA ALA A 160 -6.93 6.33 -0.75
C ALA A 160 -6.11 6.47 0.53
N ALA A 161 -5.38 5.42 0.94
CA ALA A 161 -4.46 5.45 2.06
C ALA A 161 -3.38 6.52 1.87
N ALA A 162 -2.71 6.51 0.72
CA ALA A 162 -1.63 7.46 0.39
C ALA A 162 -2.12 8.92 0.39
N LEU A 163 -3.27 9.21 -0.20
CA LEU A 163 -3.84 10.56 -0.21
C LEU A 163 -4.21 11.06 1.19
N HIS A 164 -4.61 10.15 2.09
CA HIS A 164 -4.85 10.50 3.48
C HIS A 164 -3.54 10.79 4.23
N ILE A 165 -2.50 9.96 4.04
CA ILE A 165 -1.15 10.21 4.57
C ILE A 165 -0.66 11.59 4.12
N LEU A 166 -0.72 11.88 2.81
CA LEU A 166 -0.33 13.16 2.24
C LEU A 166 -1.12 14.34 2.82
N SER A 167 -2.42 14.14 3.08
CA SER A 167 -3.25 15.16 3.72
C SER A 167 -2.82 15.43 5.16
N LYS A 168 -2.43 14.41 5.92
CA LYS A 168 -1.88 14.54 7.28
C LYS A 168 -0.55 15.29 7.25
N GLU A 169 0.38 14.90 6.38
CA GLU A 169 1.69 15.52 6.23
C GLU A 169 1.59 17.02 5.83
N LYS A 170 0.70 17.33 4.91
CA LYS A 170 0.52 18.71 4.45
C LYS A 170 -0.35 19.58 5.38
N GLY A 171 -1.02 18.94 6.38
CA GLY A 171 -1.92 19.61 7.32
C GLY A 171 -3.21 20.18 6.69
N GLU A 172 -3.52 19.77 5.45
CA GLU A 172 -4.72 20.14 4.71
C GLU A 172 -5.13 19.04 3.74
N HIS A 173 -6.37 19.06 3.26
CA HIS A 173 -6.84 18.09 2.27
C HIS A 173 -5.99 18.17 1.00
N TYR A 174 -5.27 17.09 0.70
CA TYR A 174 -4.42 16.99 -0.47
C TYR A 174 -5.14 16.31 -1.63
N HIS A 175 -4.96 16.89 -2.82
CA HIS A 175 -5.49 16.36 -4.07
C HIS A 175 -4.36 16.28 -5.09
N ASP A 176 -3.97 15.06 -5.43
CA ASP A 176 -2.93 14.80 -6.43
C ASP A 176 -3.50 14.99 -7.84
N PHE A 177 -3.30 16.20 -8.38
CA PHE A 177 -3.82 16.58 -9.68
C PHE A 177 -2.76 17.31 -10.51
N ASP A 178 -2.16 16.58 -11.44
CA ASP A 178 -1.18 17.12 -12.37
C ASP A 178 -1.87 17.78 -13.56
N VAL A 179 -1.46 19.00 -13.87
CA VAL A 179 -1.86 19.68 -15.08
C VAL A 179 -0.62 19.86 -15.95
N PRO A 180 -0.59 19.30 -17.17
CA PRO A 180 0.52 19.54 -18.09
C PRO A 180 0.75 21.03 -18.34
N GLU A 181 2.01 21.47 -18.46
CA GLU A 181 2.38 22.88 -18.65
C GLU A 181 1.74 23.51 -19.90
N ASP A 182 1.39 22.69 -20.89
CA ASP A 182 0.80 23.07 -22.17
C ASP A 182 -0.72 22.82 -22.25
N ALA A 183 -1.37 22.47 -21.14
CA ALA A 183 -2.82 22.33 -21.05
C ALA A 183 -3.48 23.71 -20.92
N GLU A 184 -4.09 24.21 -22.01
CA GLU A 184 -4.97 25.41 -22.03
C GLU A 184 -6.44 25.05 -21.75
#